data_001d43e3d4bf55bd9e0fc13e134f0e81
#
_entry.id   001d43e3d4bf55bd9e0fc13e134f0e81
#
_cell.length_a   1.000
_cell.length_b   1.000
_cell.length_c   1.000
_cell.angle_alpha   90.00
_cell.angle_beta   90.00
_cell.angle_gamma   90.00
#
_symmetry.space_group_name_H-M   'P 1'
#
loop_
_entity.id
_entity.type
_entity.pdbx_description
1 polymer ?
#
loop_
_entity_poly.entity_id
_entity_poly.type
_entity_poly.pdbx_seq_one_letter_code
_entity_poly.pdbx_strand_id
1 'polypeptide(L)'
;MKILYISGNQRSEQFPWLTDYQDDCLLLGLKELFGGDVVDCNKRFHLYSDYSDEQLATEYGRGFTVCRNITSDDADREDITKKIRNKYFDYVIYGSIWRCQDHLQLVLENYDKKKIVFVDGEDTNTFDENRLKDGVVYFKRELYPDQKQVHLQEYMQHVLPISFAFPTNKVNAG
;
A
#
# COMPACT_ATOMS: atom_id res chain seq x y z
N MET A 1 -7.00 16.74 2.26
CA MET A 1 -5.74 16.00 2.65
C MET A 1 -5.31 15.18 1.45
N LYS A 2 -4.13 15.45 0.93
CA LYS A 2 -3.63 14.79 -0.28
C LYS A 2 -2.69 13.64 0.08
N ILE A 3 -2.95 12.47 -0.47
CA ILE A 3 -2.21 11.23 -0.17
C ILE A 3 -1.61 10.70 -1.46
N LEU A 4 -0.29 10.43 -1.45
CA LEU A 4 0.35 9.61 -2.47
C LEU A 4 0.36 8.17 -1.99
N TYR A 5 -0.31 7.29 -2.73
CA TYR A 5 -0.33 5.86 -2.47
C TYR A 5 0.57 5.14 -3.49
N ILE A 6 1.59 4.46 -3.00
CA ILE A 6 2.57 3.76 -3.84
C ILE A 6 2.44 2.26 -3.59
N SER A 7 2.16 1.52 -4.66
CA SER A 7 2.00 0.09 -4.63
C SER A 7 2.39 -0.54 -5.95
N GLY A 8 2.74 -1.83 -5.94
CA GLY A 8 3.13 -2.55 -7.15
C GLY A 8 1.96 -2.76 -8.10
N ASN A 9 2.21 -2.57 -9.39
CA ASN A 9 1.25 -2.83 -10.46
C ASN A 9 1.82 -3.77 -11.54
N GLN A 10 2.95 -4.40 -11.26
CA GLN A 10 3.63 -5.32 -12.19
C GLN A 10 3.72 -6.71 -11.58
N ARG A 11 3.52 -7.71 -12.43
CA ARG A 11 3.75 -9.11 -12.07
C ARG A 11 5.24 -9.41 -12.12
N SER A 12 5.68 -10.26 -11.20
CA SER A 12 7.05 -10.79 -11.17
C SER A 12 7.02 -12.29 -10.95
N GLU A 13 8.16 -12.96 -11.08
CA GLU A 13 8.25 -14.39 -10.74
C GLU A 13 7.86 -14.66 -9.29
N GLN A 14 8.22 -13.76 -8.38
CA GLN A 14 7.90 -13.87 -6.96
C GLN A 14 6.41 -13.53 -6.68
N PHE A 15 5.87 -12.56 -7.42
CA PHE A 15 4.48 -12.09 -7.29
C PHE A 15 3.79 -12.17 -8.66
N PRO A 16 3.31 -13.36 -9.07
CA PRO A 16 2.79 -13.59 -10.42
C PRO A 16 1.39 -13.02 -10.67
N TRP A 17 0.75 -12.45 -9.66
CA TRP A 17 -0.55 -11.77 -9.72
C TRP A 17 -0.48 -10.37 -9.14
N LEU A 18 -1.40 -9.49 -9.57
CA LEU A 18 -1.46 -8.11 -9.11
C LEU A 18 -2.17 -7.99 -7.75
N THR A 19 -3.11 -8.88 -7.51
CA THR A 19 -3.98 -8.83 -6.34
C THR A 19 -3.21 -9.06 -5.04
N ASP A 20 -3.45 -8.17 -4.08
CA ASP A 20 -2.99 -8.28 -2.70
C ASP A 20 -4.09 -7.76 -1.80
N TYR A 21 -4.66 -8.64 -1.02
CA TYR A 21 -5.86 -8.32 -0.25
C TYR A 21 -5.68 -7.15 0.72
N GLN A 22 -4.56 -7.11 1.43
CA GLN A 22 -4.27 -6.04 2.39
C GLN A 22 -4.09 -4.70 1.68
N ASP A 23 -3.30 -4.68 0.62
CA ASP A 23 -2.97 -3.51 -0.16
C ASP A 23 -4.21 -2.98 -0.92
N ASP A 24 -4.97 -3.88 -1.56
CA ASP A 24 -6.17 -3.56 -2.31
C ASP A 24 -7.26 -2.93 -1.43
N CYS A 25 -7.55 -3.54 -0.29
CA CYS A 25 -8.56 -3.03 0.64
C CYS A 25 -8.15 -1.70 1.28
N LEU A 26 -6.85 -1.52 1.55
CA LEU A 26 -6.34 -0.26 2.09
C LEU A 26 -6.52 0.88 1.09
N LEU A 27 -6.13 0.67 -0.17
CA LEU A 27 -6.33 1.69 -1.22
C LEU A 27 -7.81 2.02 -1.40
N LEU A 28 -8.68 1.01 -1.44
CA LEU A 28 -10.13 1.24 -1.58
C LEU A 28 -10.69 2.04 -0.41
N GLY A 29 -10.33 1.71 0.83
CA GLY A 29 -10.77 2.45 2.00
C GLY A 29 -10.28 3.91 1.99
N LEU A 30 -9.04 4.15 1.57
CA LEU A 30 -8.52 5.50 1.41
C LEU A 30 -9.27 6.27 0.31
N LYS A 31 -9.55 5.64 -0.83
CA LYS A 31 -10.36 6.24 -1.91
C LYS A 31 -11.80 6.53 -1.47
N GLU A 32 -12.41 5.66 -0.68
CA GLU A 32 -13.75 5.89 -0.13
C GLU A 32 -13.77 7.10 0.80
N LEU A 33 -12.74 7.28 1.62
CA LEU A 33 -12.67 8.37 2.59
C LEU A 33 -12.24 9.71 1.99
N PHE A 34 -11.35 9.71 1.00
CA PHE A 34 -10.67 10.92 0.51
C PHE A 34 -10.84 11.15 -0.99
N GLY A 35 -11.49 10.23 -1.72
CA GLY A 35 -11.80 10.38 -3.14
C GLY A 35 -10.58 10.68 -4.01
N GLY A 36 -10.68 11.70 -4.86
CA GLY A 36 -9.63 12.16 -5.76
C GLY A 36 -8.39 12.72 -5.08
N ASP A 37 -8.44 13.00 -3.78
CA ASP A 37 -7.27 13.41 -3.00
C ASP A 37 -6.26 12.26 -2.78
N VAL A 38 -6.65 11.00 -3.05
CA VAL A 38 -5.73 9.85 -3.05
C VAL A 38 -5.21 9.61 -4.46
N VAL A 39 -3.94 9.87 -4.67
CA VAL A 39 -3.26 9.57 -5.93
C VAL A 39 -2.63 8.18 -5.83
N ASP A 40 -3.23 7.20 -6.49
CA ASP A 40 -2.67 5.87 -6.71
C ASP A 40 -1.56 5.98 -7.76
N CYS A 41 -0.33 6.03 -7.31
CA CYS A 41 0.84 6.38 -8.12
C CYS A 41 0.99 5.50 -9.37
N ASN A 42 0.87 4.20 -9.19
CA ASN A 42 1.18 3.21 -10.21
C ASN A 42 -0.06 2.64 -10.92
N LYS A 43 -1.25 3.11 -10.54
CA LYS A 43 -2.54 2.58 -10.97
C LYS A 43 -2.65 1.06 -10.75
N ARG A 44 -3.27 0.65 -9.67
CA ARG A 44 -3.56 -0.78 -9.43
C ARG A 44 -4.70 -1.23 -10.36
N PHE A 45 -4.37 -1.57 -11.59
CA PHE A 45 -5.30 -1.78 -12.70
C PHE A 45 -6.50 -2.64 -12.35
N HIS A 46 -6.32 -3.74 -11.63
CA HIS A 46 -7.39 -4.69 -11.30
C HIS A 46 -8.49 -4.10 -10.39
N LEU A 47 -8.20 -2.99 -9.70
CA LEU A 47 -9.19 -2.30 -8.87
C LEU A 47 -10.12 -1.38 -9.68
N TYR A 48 -9.72 -1.00 -10.88
CA TYR A 48 -10.49 -0.08 -11.73
C TYR A 48 -11.49 -0.81 -12.61
N SER A 49 -12.62 -0.15 -12.90
CA SER A 49 -13.75 -0.74 -13.64
C SER A 49 -13.44 -1.11 -15.10
N ASP A 50 -12.37 -0.53 -15.66
CA ASP A 50 -11.89 -0.80 -17.02
C ASP A 50 -11.04 -2.08 -17.15
N TYR A 51 -10.81 -2.82 -16.05
CA TYR A 51 -10.07 -4.08 -16.08
C TYR A 51 -10.89 -5.19 -16.75
N SER A 52 -10.35 -5.84 -17.81
CA SER A 52 -11.10 -6.77 -18.64
C SER A 52 -11.40 -8.12 -17.97
N ASP A 53 -12.38 -8.86 -18.51
CA ASP A 53 -12.72 -10.21 -18.02
C ASP A 53 -11.57 -11.20 -18.25
N GLU A 54 -10.87 -11.07 -19.37
CA GLU A 54 -9.69 -11.89 -19.69
C GLU A 54 -8.57 -11.66 -18.67
N GLN A 55 -8.31 -10.41 -18.32
CA GLN A 55 -7.31 -10.06 -17.30
C GLN A 55 -7.73 -10.58 -15.94
N LEU A 56 -9.00 -10.36 -15.54
CA LEU A 56 -9.52 -10.83 -14.26
C LEU A 56 -9.43 -12.36 -14.12
N ALA A 57 -9.63 -13.10 -15.21
CA ALA A 57 -9.53 -14.56 -15.23
C ALA A 57 -8.13 -15.08 -14.86
N THR A 58 -7.09 -14.26 -15.00
CA THR A 58 -5.69 -14.61 -14.68
C THR A 58 -5.29 -14.24 -13.26
N GLU A 59 -6.13 -13.51 -12.50
CA GLU A 59 -5.80 -13.11 -11.14
C GLU A 59 -6.11 -14.22 -10.14
N TYR A 60 -5.20 -14.38 -9.17
CA TYR A 60 -5.39 -15.29 -8.05
C TYR A 60 -6.49 -14.79 -7.11
N GLY A 61 -7.25 -15.72 -6.55
CA GLY A 61 -8.21 -15.39 -5.52
C GLY A 61 -9.39 -14.53 -5.99
N ARG A 62 -9.86 -14.70 -7.22
CA ARG A 62 -10.95 -13.91 -7.83
C ARG A 62 -12.14 -13.65 -6.89
N GLY A 63 -12.44 -14.56 -5.99
CA GLY A 63 -13.51 -14.41 -4.99
C GLY A 63 -13.13 -13.59 -3.76
N PHE A 64 -11.82 -13.42 -3.50
CA PHE A 64 -11.30 -12.66 -2.36
C PHE A 64 -10.92 -11.23 -2.74
N THR A 65 -10.73 -10.95 -4.01
CA THR A 65 -10.28 -9.65 -4.47
C THR A 65 -11.45 -8.69 -4.63
N VAL A 66 -11.15 -7.43 -4.47
CA VAL A 66 -12.11 -6.33 -4.63
C VAL A 66 -11.96 -5.68 -6.01
N CYS A 67 -11.74 -6.50 -7.02
CA CYS A 67 -11.57 -6.05 -8.39
C CYS A 67 -12.73 -5.16 -8.88
N ARG A 68 -12.40 -4.16 -9.73
CA ARG A 68 -13.36 -3.26 -10.39
C ARG A 68 -14.22 -2.39 -9.47
N ASN A 69 -13.77 -2.13 -8.25
CA ASN A 69 -14.54 -1.31 -7.32
C ASN A 69 -14.27 0.20 -7.47
N ILE A 70 -13.22 0.61 -8.20
CA ILE A 70 -12.96 2.02 -8.52
C ILE A 70 -13.58 2.35 -9.86
N THR A 71 -14.65 3.15 -9.85
CA THR A 71 -15.43 3.48 -11.05
C THR A 71 -14.93 4.71 -11.79
N SER A 72 -14.18 5.59 -11.13
CA SER A 72 -13.58 6.79 -11.75
C SER A 72 -12.09 6.82 -11.50
N ASP A 73 -11.32 7.17 -12.52
CA ASP A 73 -9.87 7.39 -12.43
C ASP A 73 -9.57 8.89 -12.59
N ASP A 74 -9.80 9.63 -11.53
CA ASP A 74 -9.58 11.08 -11.42
C ASP A 74 -8.21 11.44 -10.82
N ALA A 75 -7.34 10.44 -10.62
CA ALA A 75 -6.03 10.63 -10.03
C ALA A 75 -5.07 11.31 -11.01
N ASP A 76 -4.60 12.49 -10.66
CA ASP A 76 -3.55 13.20 -11.40
C ASP A 76 -2.17 12.58 -11.11
N ARG A 77 -1.73 11.69 -12.01
CA ARG A 77 -0.42 11.00 -11.96
C ARG A 77 0.70 11.72 -12.71
N GLU A 78 0.41 12.88 -13.30
CA GLU A 78 1.42 13.65 -14.01
C GLU A 78 2.49 14.17 -13.05
N ASP A 79 3.73 14.19 -13.49
CA ASP A 79 4.87 14.78 -12.77
C ASP A 79 5.01 14.36 -11.29
N ILE A 80 4.72 13.10 -10.93
CA ILE A 80 4.81 12.59 -9.54
C ILE A 80 6.15 12.97 -8.88
N THR A 81 7.26 12.81 -9.59
CA THR A 81 8.59 13.19 -9.10
C THR A 81 8.68 14.67 -8.70
N LYS A 82 8.10 15.56 -9.51
CA LYS A 82 8.03 16.99 -9.21
C LYS A 82 7.10 17.28 -8.04
N LYS A 83 5.96 16.59 -7.97
CA LYS A 83 5.02 16.72 -6.85
C LYS A 83 5.66 16.27 -5.53
N ILE A 84 6.46 15.19 -5.53
CA ILE A 84 7.20 14.74 -4.35
C ILE A 84 8.20 15.82 -3.91
N ARG A 85 9.04 16.33 -4.82
CA ARG A 85 10.02 17.39 -4.51
C ARG A 85 9.37 18.66 -3.96
N ASN A 86 8.20 19.00 -4.45
CA ASN A 86 7.45 20.17 -4.01
C ASN A 86 6.59 19.91 -2.75
N LYS A 87 6.69 18.72 -2.14
CA LYS A 87 5.93 18.32 -0.94
C LYS A 87 4.41 18.51 -1.12
N TYR A 88 3.91 18.17 -2.31
CA TYR A 88 2.51 18.35 -2.68
C TYR A 88 1.54 17.49 -1.86
N PHE A 89 1.99 16.32 -1.41
CA PHE A 89 1.20 15.39 -0.63
C PHE A 89 1.39 15.63 0.87
N ASP A 90 0.31 15.47 1.63
CA ASP A 90 0.36 15.52 3.10
C ASP A 90 0.99 14.26 3.68
N TYR A 91 0.71 13.10 3.05
CA TYR A 91 1.24 11.79 3.42
C TYR A 91 1.65 10.99 2.19
N VAL A 92 2.66 10.13 2.36
CA VAL A 92 3.07 9.12 1.39
C VAL A 92 2.93 7.75 2.03
N ILE A 93 2.15 6.86 1.40
CA ILE A 93 1.85 5.52 1.91
C ILE A 93 2.33 4.48 0.91
N TYR A 94 3.19 3.59 1.36
CA TYR A 94 3.57 2.38 0.63
C TYR A 94 2.65 1.25 1.06
N GLY A 95 1.71 0.85 0.21
CA GLY A 95 0.68 -0.13 0.51
C GLY A 95 1.21 -1.56 0.69
N SER A 96 2.32 -1.87 0.03
CA SER A 96 3.10 -3.08 0.25
C SER A 96 4.59 -2.77 0.04
N ILE A 97 5.31 -2.50 1.13
CA ILE A 97 6.72 -2.08 1.07
C ILE A 97 7.66 -3.16 0.50
N TRP A 98 7.28 -4.44 0.63
CA TRP A 98 8.05 -5.55 0.05
C TRP A 98 7.91 -5.64 -1.48
N ARG A 99 6.78 -5.17 -2.02
CA ARG A 99 6.45 -5.33 -3.44
C ARG A 99 6.78 -4.10 -4.27
N CYS A 100 6.80 -2.92 -3.65
CA CYS A 100 7.04 -1.68 -4.37
C CYS A 100 7.79 -0.67 -3.51
N GLN A 101 8.91 -0.18 -4.04
CA GLN A 101 9.74 0.86 -3.43
C GLN A 101 9.99 2.02 -4.41
N ASP A 102 9.08 2.23 -5.35
CA ASP A 102 9.18 3.31 -6.33
C ASP A 102 9.29 4.66 -5.63
N HIS A 103 10.15 5.51 -6.14
CA HIS A 103 10.44 6.85 -5.57
C HIS A 103 10.94 6.87 -4.12
N LEU A 104 11.26 5.72 -3.50
CA LEU A 104 11.52 5.64 -2.06
C LEU A 104 12.62 6.60 -1.59
N GLN A 105 13.78 6.59 -2.24
CA GLN A 105 14.87 7.49 -1.87
C GLN A 105 14.44 8.96 -1.94
N LEU A 106 13.73 9.33 -3.01
CA LEU A 106 13.23 10.69 -3.19
C LEU A 106 12.23 11.09 -2.11
N VAL A 107 11.36 10.17 -1.70
CA VAL A 107 10.37 10.39 -0.63
C VAL A 107 11.08 10.58 0.71
N LEU A 108 12.04 9.71 1.05
CA LEU A 108 12.81 9.80 2.30
C LEU A 108 13.63 11.10 2.40
N GLU A 109 14.10 11.62 1.29
CA GLU A 109 14.85 12.89 1.23
C GLU A 109 13.97 14.14 1.38
N ASN A 110 12.70 14.05 0.99
CA ASN A 110 11.82 15.23 0.90
C ASN A 110 10.74 15.31 1.98
N TYR A 111 10.35 14.20 2.60
CA TYR A 111 9.26 14.17 3.59
C TYR A 111 9.76 13.92 5.00
N ASP A 112 9.08 14.51 5.99
CA ASP A 112 9.23 14.14 7.38
C ASP A 112 8.83 12.66 7.57
N LYS A 113 9.63 11.91 8.33
CA LYS A 113 9.40 10.48 8.58
C LYS A 113 8.02 10.16 9.15
N LYS A 114 7.41 11.09 9.89
CA LYS A 114 6.05 10.96 10.42
C LYS A 114 4.95 11.06 9.36
N LYS A 115 5.31 11.51 8.17
CA LYS A 115 4.40 11.62 7.01
C LYS A 115 4.56 10.47 6.02
N ILE A 116 5.47 9.56 6.29
CA ILE A 116 5.75 8.37 5.46
C ILE A 116 5.26 7.16 6.22
N VAL A 117 4.47 6.34 5.54
CA VAL A 117 3.88 5.12 6.10
C VAL A 117 4.30 3.93 5.24
N PHE A 118 4.88 2.93 5.88
CA PHE A 118 5.11 1.62 5.28
C PHE A 118 4.08 0.63 5.80
N VAL A 119 3.50 -0.14 4.90
CA VAL A 119 2.61 -1.26 5.25
C VAL A 119 3.29 -2.55 4.84
N ASP A 120 3.43 -3.44 5.80
CA ASP A 120 3.97 -4.78 5.64
C ASP A 120 2.88 -5.80 5.93
N GLY A 121 2.22 -6.23 4.87
CA GLY A 121 1.12 -7.21 4.89
C GLY A 121 1.57 -8.64 4.66
N GLU A 122 2.86 -8.94 4.67
CA GLU A 122 3.37 -10.30 4.41
C GLU A 122 3.05 -11.27 5.57
N ASP A 123 2.79 -12.55 5.20
CA ASP A 123 2.48 -13.66 6.12
C ASP A 123 3.72 -14.18 6.86
N THR A 124 4.55 -13.28 7.31
CA THR A 124 5.80 -13.60 8.01
C THR A 124 6.05 -12.60 9.12
N ASN A 125 6.67 -13.06 10.18
CA ASN A 125 7.06 -12.24 11.31
C ASN A 125 8.42 -11.52 11.09
N THR A 126 9.04 -11.66 9.95
CA THR A 126 10.28 -10.96 9.62
C THR A 126 10.01 -9.52 9.19
N PHE A 127 10.98 -8.65 9.40
CA PHE A 127 10.95 -7.27 8.93
C PHE A 127 11.93 -7.08 7.77
N ASP A 128 11.62 -6.14 6.88
CA ASP A 128 12.68 -5.54 6.08
C ASP A 128 13.47 -4.58 6.99
N GLU A 129 14.63 -5.06 7.47
CA GLU A 129 15.44 -4.31 8.43
C GLU A 129 15.91 -2.97 7.90
N ASN A 130 16.16 -2.87 6.59
CA ASN A 130 16.57 -1.61 5.99
C ASN A 130 15.42 -0.60 6.06
N ARG A 131 14.21 -1.06 5.77
CA ARG A 131 13.00 -0.20 5.83
C ARG A 131 12.64 0.17 7.26
N LEU A 132 12.81 -0.75 8.20
CA LEU A 132 12.60 -0.46 9.61
C LEU A 132 13.57 0.61 10.13
N LYS A 133 14.84 0.57 9.69
CA LYS A 133 15.89 1.56 10.03
C LYS A 133 15.63 2.95 9.43
N ASP A 134 14.80 3.07 8.41
CA ASP A 134 14.39 4.37 7.88
C ASP A 134 13.67 5.23 8.92
N GLY A 135 13.10 4.61 9.98
CA GLY A 135 12.50 5.30 11.13
C GLY A 135 11.19 6.01 10.79
N VAL A 136 10.47 5.52 9.79
CA VAL A 136 9.14 5.97 9.40
C VAL A 136 8.06 5.21 10.17
N VAL A 137 6.79 5.59 10.02
CA VAL A 137 5.67 4.82 10.59
C VAL A 137 5.55 3.49 9.83
N TYR A 138 5.69 2.38 10.55
CA TYR A 138 5.73 1.04 9.97
C TYR A 138 4.58 0.20 10.52
N PHE A 139 3.64 -0.19 9.67
CA PHE A 139 2.55 -1.10 10.02
C PHE A 139 2.92 -2.53 9.64
N LYS A 140 2.86 -3.43 10.63
CA LYS A 140 3.13 -4.88 10.44
C LYS A 140 1.90 -5.70 10.78
N ARG A 141 1.46 -6.56 9.84
CA ARG A 141 0.32 -7.45 10.07
C ARG A 141 0.68 -8.59 11.03
N GLU A 142 1.72 -9.32 10.74
CA GLU A 142 2.18 -10.44 11.56
C GLU A 142 3.15 -9.94 12.66
N LEU A 143 2.65 -9.11 13.56
CA LEU A 143 3.42 -8.60 14.70
C LEU A 143 3.19 -9.46 15.95
N TYR A 144 4.21 -10.22 16.34
CA TYR A 144 4.17 -11.06 17.54
C TYR A 144 4.91 -10.39 18.69
N PRO A 145 4.30 -10.30 19.91
CA PRO A 145 4.92 -9.64 21.07
C PRO A 145 6.26 -10.25 21.52
N ASP A 146 6.43 -11.56 21.29
CA ASP A 146 7.60 -12.31 21.74
C ASP A 146 8.78 -12.31 20.76
N GLN A 147 8.74 -11.47 19.74
CA GLN A 147 9.82 -11.38 18.78
C GLN A 147 11.09 -10.82 19.45
N LYS A 148 11.98 -11.73 19.84
CA LYS A 148 13.30 -11.44 20.40
C LYS A 148 14.28 -10.94 19.33
N GLN A 149 13.89 -9.97 18.55
CA GLN A 149 14.82 -9.25 17.67
C GLN A 149 15.47 -8.12 18.49
N VAL A 150 16.29 -8.52 19.46
CA VAL A 150 16.94 -7.59 20.41
C VAL A 150 17.71 -6.49 19.68
N HIS A 151 18.29 -6.80 18.53
CA HIS A 151 19.04 -5.84 17.72
C HIS A 151 18.15 -4.81 16.99
N LEU A 152 16.83 -5.00 16.95
CA LEU A 152 15.88 -4.09 16.32
C LEU A 152 15.03 -3.30 17.33
N GLN A 153 15.25 -3.50 18.64
CA GLN A 153 14.40 -2.88 19.67
C GLN A 153 14.32 -1.36 19.57
N GLU A 154 15.41 -0.69 19.21
CA GLU A 154 15.45 0.77 19.05
C GLU A 154 14.52 1.29 17.92
N TYR A 155 14.20 0.45 16.94
CA TYR A 155 13.33 0.79 15.80
C TYR A 155 11.86 0.42 16.06
N MET A 156 11.59 -0.46 17.02
CA MET A 156 10.24 -0.97 17.30
C MET A 156 9.27 0.13 17.78
N GLN A 157 9.76 1.25 18.28
CA GLN A 157 8.92 2.39 18.69
C GLN A 157 8.09 2.99 17.53
N HIS A 158 8.46 2.72 16.29
CA HIS A 158 7.76 3.18 15.08
C HIS A 158 6.87 2.10 14.47
N VAL A 159 6.88 0.88 15.04
CA VAL A 159 6.12 -0.27 14.53
C VAL A 159 4.76 -0.35 15.20
N LEU A 160 3.73 -0.44 14.39
CA LEU A 160 2.34 -0.55 14.83
C LEU A 160 1.70 -1.81 14.23
N PRO A 161 0.81 -2.49 14.94
CA PRO A 161 0.05 -3.59 14.37
C PRO A 161 -0.97 -3.08 13.35
N ILE A 162 -1.20 -3.86 12.31
CA ILE A 162 -2.32 -3.66 11.39
C ILE A 162 -3.11 -4.96 11.24
N SER A 163 -4.43 -4.87 11.25
CA SER A 163 -5.32 -6.00 10.97
C SER A 163 -5.57 -6.14 9.48
N PHE A 164 -6.11 -7.30 9.08
CA PHE A 164 -6.71 -7.41 7.75
C PHE A 164 -7.80 -6.36 7.55
N ALA A 165 -7.80 -5.75 6.38
CA ALA A 165 -8.87 -4.89 5.94
C ALA A 165 -9.97 -5.72 5.26
N PHE A 166 -11.24 -5.33 5.44
CA PHE A 166 -12.38 -5.94 4.78
C PHE A 166 -13.24 -4.87 4.11
N PRO A 167 -13.70 -5.10 2.87
CA PRO A 167 -14.63 -4.19 2.22
C PRO A 167 -16.00 -4.26 2.91
N THR A 168 -16.45 -3.16 3.47
CA THR A 168 -17.70 -3.08 4.25
C THR A 168 -18.93 -3.44 3.43
N ASN A 169 -18.92 -3.18 2.12
CA ASN A 169 -20.01 -3.50 1.20
C ASN A 169 -20.19 -5.02 0.96
N LYS A 170 -19.22 -5.86 1.33
CA LYS A 170 -19.30 -7.33 1.22
C LYS A 170 -19.77 -8.00 2.53
N VAL A 171 -19.72 -7.30 3.65
CA VAL A 171 -20.13 -7.84 4.96
C VAL A 171 -21.65 -7.91 5.09
N ASN A 172 -22.38 -7.09 4.33
CA ASN A 172 -23.85 -6.99 4.40
C ASN A 172 -24.58 -7.83 3.33
N ALA A 173 -23.89 -8.73 2.63
CA ALA A 173 -24.44 -9.58 1.57
C ALA A 173 -24.86 -10.97 2.08
N GLY A 174 -25.20 -11.08 3.36
CA GLY A 174 -25.72 -12.30 4.00
C GLY A 174 -27.18 -12.18 4.38
#